data_744b67fae8f648145655fe588b7c4dfc
#
_entry.id   744b67fae8f648145655fe588b7c4dfc
#
_cell.length_a   1.000
_cell.length_b   1.000
_cell.length_c   1.000
_cell.angle_alpha   90.00
_cell.angle_beta   90.00
_cell.angle_gamma   90.00
#
_symmetry.space_group_name_H-M   'P 1'
#
loop_
_entity.id
_entity.type
_entity.pdbx_description
1 polymer ?
#
loop_
_entity_poly.entity_id
_entity_poly.type
_entity_poly.pdbx_seq_one_letter_code
_entity_poly.pdbx_strand_id
1 'polypeptide(L)'
;MLMLIFINGILLPQDQAKVSVLDRGFLYGDGVFETLRAYSGTIFHCNDHLDRLFQSAEAIYITIPFTPDHLKKSLYKTLEANHLKDAYLRLSVTRGVSEPGLDIGGCPSPTLTIIAKGFSGYPDSLYQSGIHAAVVNTRRIPASALNPAVKSLNFLNNIMARVEATRLNAAEAVMLNMEGYVAEGTVSNIFMVKDGLVKTPPLSAGILNGVTRSIVIDLLKENGIPVIEQAFYPDELYTADECFVTSTLYEVMPVTFINGSAVGSGQPGKLTQMILNLFRRLTAGKKSY
;
A
#
# COMPACT_ATOMS: atom_id res chain seq x y z
N MET A 1 -14.68 23.74 5.84
CA MET A 1 -13.36 24.15 6.38
C MET A 1 -12.32 23.80 5.32
N LEU A 2 -11.34 24.67 5.05
CA LEU A 2 -10.26 24.36 4.10
C LEU A 2 -9.36 23.29 4.70
N MET A 3 -8.99 22.28 3.90
CA MET A 3 -8.05 21.22 4.30
C MET A 3 -6.67 21.83 4.60
N LEU A 4 -6.08 21.45 5.74
CA LEU A 4 -4.73 21.83 6.11
C LEU A 4 -3.75 20.72 5.72
N ILE A 5 -2.67 21.11 5.05
CA ILE A 5 -1.58 20.22 4.61
C ILE A 5 -0.31 20.59 5.38
N PHE A 6 0.39 19.59 5.90
CA PHE A 6 1.66 19.80 6.57
C PHE A 6 2.80 19.78 5.53
N ILE A 7 3.63 20.83 5.53
CA ILE A 7 4.84 20.91 4.72
C ILE A 7 5.98 21.42 5.61
N ASN A 8 7.05 20.64 5.75
CA ASN A 8 8.29 21.01 6.44
C ASN A 8 8.09 21.68 7.82
N GLY A 9 7.19 21.15 8.65
CA GLY A 9 6.94 21.65 10.00
C GLY A 9 5.73 22.59 10.12
N ILE A 10 5.17 23.07 9.02
CA ILE A 10 4.10 24.09 9.00
C ILE A 10 2.82 23.49 8.41
N LEU A 11 1.67 23.78 9.05
CA LEU A 11 0.34 23.49 8.49
C LEU A 11 -0.11 24.68 7.65
N LEU A 12 -0.39 24.42 6.39
CA LEU A 12 -0.82 25.42 5.41
C LEU A 12 -2.20 25.06 4.84
N PRO A 13 -3.06 26.05 4.54
CA PRO A 13 -4.26 25.83 3.74
C PRO A 13 -3.91 25.17 2.40
N GLN A 14 -4.79 24.32 1.88
CA GLN A 14 -4.56 23.54 0.66
C GLN A 14 -4.13 24.40 -0.53
N ASP A 15 -4.69 25.58 -0.70
CA ASP A 15 -4.38 26.52 -1.79
C ASP A 15 -3.00 27.17 -1.66
N GLN A 16 -2.43 27.20 -0.45
CA GLN A 16 -1.10 27.71 -0.13
C GLN A 16 -0.04 26.59 -0.02
N ALA A 17 -0.47 25.34 0.06
CA ALA A 17 0.42 24.19 0.19
C ALA A 17 1.05 23.85 -1.17
N LYS A 18 2.20 24.47 -1.46
CA LYS A 18 2.93 24.35 -2.73
C LYS A 18 4.31 23.76 -2.52
N VAL A 19 4.74 22.92 -3.47
CA VAL A 19 6.12 22.44 -3.59
C VAL A 19 6.78 23.11 -4.79
N SER A 20 8.09 23.32 -4.70
CA SER A 20 8.85 23.88 -5.82
C SER A 20 8.79 22.96 -7.04
N VAL A 21 8.72 23.53 -8.24
CA VAL A 21 8.89 22.78 -9.49
C VAL A 21 10.31 22.20 -9.65
N LEU A 22 11.28 22.71 -8.89
CA LEU A 22 12.65 22.21 -8.81
C LEU A 22 12.83 21.13 -7.74
N ASP A 23 11.75 20.73 -7.05
CA ASP A 23 11.81 19.59 -6.14
C ASP A 23 12.06 18.29 -6.93
N ARG A 24 13.05 17.51 -6.50
CA ARG A 24 13.45 16.29 -7.19
C ARG A 24 12.36 15.21 -7.18
N GLY A 25 11.46 15.25 -6.20
CA GLY A 25 10.26 14.42 -6.21
C GLY A 25 9.35 14.72 -7.39
N PHE A 26 9.22 16.01 -7.77
CA PHE A 26 8.47 16.42 -8.95
C PHE A 26 9.25 16.14 -10.26
N LEU A 27 10.54 16.45 -10.30
CA LEU A 27 11.35 16.30 -11.52
C LEU A 27 11.62 14.82 -11.88
N TYR A 28 11.89 13.98 -10.89
CA TYR A 28 12.46 12.64 -11.11
C TYR A 28 11.71 11.52 -10.36
N GLY A 29 10.70 11.84 -9.52
CA GLY A 29 10.13 10.87 -8.60
C GLY A 29 11.12 10.46 -7.49
N ASP A 30 12.15 11.28 -7.21
CA ASP A 30 13.21 11.01 -6.25
C ASP A 30 12.72 11.26 -4.83
N GLY A 31 12.11 10.21 -4.25
CA GLY A 31 11.50 10.25 -2.94
C GLY A 31 10.75 8.98 -2.60
N VAL A 32 10.25 8.93 -1.38
CA VAL A 32 9.52 7.81 -0.79
C VAL A 32 8.21 8.29 -0.16
N PHE A 33 7.27 7.37 0.04
CA PHE A 33 6.02 7.73 0.68
C PHE A 33 5.42 6.59 1.50
N GLU A 34 4.50 6.96 2.39
CA GLU A 34 3.63 6.04 3.09
C GLU A 34 2.17 6.43 2.92
N THR A 35 1.34 5.40 2.94
CA THR A 35 -0.11 5.52 3.07
C THR A 35 -0.51 4.90 4.39
N LEU A 36 -1.10 5.73 5.26
CA LEU A 36 -1.57 5.30 6.57
C LEU A 36 -3.09 5.49 6.65
N ARG A 37 -3.71 4.79 7.56
CA ARG A 37 -5.14 4.92 7.86
C ARG A 37 -5.36 5.15 9.35
N ALA A 38 -6.20 6.13 9.66
CA ALA A 38 -6.70 6.34 11.01
C ALA A 38 -8.10 5.75 11.15
N TYR A 39 -8.34 5.07 12.28
CA TYR A 39 -9.62 4.55 12.72
C TYR A 39 -9.95 5.18 14.08
N SER A 40 -11.07 5.87 14.17
CA SER A 40 -11.52 6.54 15.41
C SER A 40 -10.44 7.41 16.06
N GLY A 41 -9.62 8.09 15.28
CA GLY A 41 -8.55 8.97 15.73
C GLY A 41 -7.20 8.28 15.98
N THR A 42 -7.11 6.96 15.87
CA THR A 42 -5.86 6.21 16.04
C THR A 42 -5.28 5.82 14.68
N ILE A 43 -4.04 6.22 14.40
CA ILE A 43 -3.32 5.83 13.19
C ILE A 43 -2.84 4.38 13.37
N PHE A 44 -3.41 3.48 12.57
CA PHE A 44 -3.19 2.05 12.68
C PHE A 44 -1.77 1.66 12.25
N HIS A 45 -1.07 0.87 13.07
CA HIS A 45 0.30 0.42 12.82
C HIS A 45 1.27 1.54 12.39
N CYS A 46 1.14 2.72 13.01
CA CYS A 46 1.91 3.91 12.66
C CYS A 46 3.43 3.66 12.67
N ASN A 47 3.93 2.94 13.67
CA ASN A 47 5.37 2.67 13.79
C ASN A 47 5.87 1.81 12.63
N ASP A 48 5.17 0.72 12.26
CA ASP A 48 5.58 -0.18 11.16
C ASP A 48 5.64 0.56 9.82
N HIS A 49 4.71 1.50 9.58
CA HIS A 49 4.74 2.38 8.43
C HIS A 49 5.94 3.33 8.46
N LEU A 50 6.25 3.91 9.61
CA LEU A 50 7.40 4.80 9.75
C LEU A 50 8.72 4.03 9.58
N ASP A 51 8.84 2.85 10.16
CA ASP A 51 10.02 1.99 10.00
C ASP A 51 10.26 1.67 8.52
N ARG A 52 9.21 1.31 7.77
CA ARG A 52 9.31 1.07 6.33
C ARG A 52 9.65 2.35 5.54
N LEU A 53 9.14 3.52 5.95
CA LEU A 53 9.51 4.81 5.34
C LEU A 53 11.00 5.07 5.48
N PHE A 54 11.56 4.89 6.69
CA PHE A 54 12.98 5.09 6.94
C PHE A 54 13.84 4.08 6.17
N GLN A 55 13.47 2.80 6.16
CA GLN A 55 14.14 1.78 5.34
C GLN A 55 14.11 2.12 3.84
N SER A 56 12.96 2.60 3.34
CA SER A 56 12.83 3.03 1.95
C SER A 56 13.68 4.24 1.62
N ALA A 57 13.75 5.23 2.52
CA ALA A 57 14.56 6.43 2.36
C ALA A 57 16.05 6.10 2.36
N GLU A 58 16.52 5.27 3.30
CA GLU A 58 17.90 4.80 3.40
C GLU A 58 18.34 4.08 2.13
N ALA A 59 17.47 3.20 1.59
CA ALA A 59 17.77 2.43 0.38
C ALA A 59 18.00 3.30 -0.88
N ILE A 60 17.54 4.55 -0.89
CA ILE A 60 17.77 5.52 -1.96
C ILE A 60 18.59 6.72 -1.49
N TYR A 61 19.32 6.55 -0.37
CA TYR A 61 20.25 7.56 0.16
C TYR A 61 19.57 8.90 0.50
N ILE A 62 18.34 8.90 1.01
CA ILE A 62 17.66 10.06 1.58
C ILE A 62 17.76 9.99 3.10
N THR A 63 18.45 10.97 3.71
CA THR A 63 18.45 11.14 5.16
C THR A 63 17.23 11.96 5.57
N ILE A 64 16.31 11.36 6.31
CA ILE A 64 15.14 12.07 6.88
C ILE A 64 15.61 12.86 8.11
N PRO A 65 15.51 14.22 8.12
CA PRO A 65 16.06 15.03 9.22
C PRO A 65 15.15 15.08 10.45
N PHE A 66 14.28 14.09 10.62
CA PHE A 66 13.30 13.99 11.72
C PHE A 66 13.35 12.59 12.33
N THR A 67 13.09 12.51 13.63
CA THR A 67 12.94 11.21 14.29
C THR A 67 11.57 10.58 13.95
N PRO A 68 11.41 9.25 14.07
CA PRO A 68 10.11 8.59 13.93
C PRO A 68 9.03 9.20 14.84
N ASP A 69 9.37 9.53 16.09
CA ASP A 69 8.47 10.17 17.02
C ASP A 69 8.02 11.56 16.58
N HIS A 70 8.93 12.34 15.98
CA HIS A 70 8.57 13.66 15.42
C HIS A 70 7.60 13.50 14.26
N LEU A 71 7.82 12.55 13.34
CA LEU A 71 6.91 12.27 12.23
C LEU A 71 5.55 11.77 12.73
N LYS A 72 5.54 10.89 13.73
CA LYS A 72 4.32 10.42 14.37
C LYS A 72 3.50 11.58 14.96
N LYS A 73 4.14 12.48 15.70
CA LYS A 73 3.49 13.71 16.21
C LYS A 73 2.95 14.58 15.09
N SER A 74 3.69 14.74 13.98
CA SER A 74 3.27 15.53 12.82
C SER A 74 2.07 14.93 12.10
N LEU A 75 2.00 13.59 12.00
CA LEU A 75 0.84 12.86 11.46
C LEU A 75 -0.41 13.12 12.31
N TYR A 76 -0.31 12.96 13.64
CA TYR A 76 -1.44 13.24 14.56
C TYR A 76 -1.84 14.72 14.55
N LYS A 77 -0.87 15.65 14.54
CA LYS A 77 -1.12 17.09 14.42
C LYS A 77 -1.91 17.43 13.15
N THR A 78 -1.56 16.77 12.02
CA THR A 78 -2.27 16.98 10.74
C THR A 78 -3.68 16.41 10.80
N LEU A 79 -3.88 15.24 11.42
CA LEU A 79 -5.19 14.62 11.62
C LEU A 79 -6.11 15.50 12.47
N GLU A 80 -5.61 15.97 13.62
CA GLU A 80 -6.34 16.84 14.57
C GLU A 80 -6.70 18.19 13.96
N ALA A 81 -5.75 18.84 13.28
CA ALA A 81 -5.97 20.13 12.63
C ALA A 81 -7.04 20.11 11.54
N ASN A 82 -7.27 18.92 10.92
CA ASN A 82 -8.34 18.69 9.97
C ASN A 82 -9.63 18.12 10.61
N HIS A 83 -9.69 17.96 11.93
CA HIS A 83 -10.83 17.40 12.67
C HIS A 83 -11.27 16.01 12.19
N LEU A 84 -10.31 15.17 11.80
CA LEU A 84 -10.57 13.86 11.23
C LEU A 84 -10.37 12.76 12.29
N LYS A 85 -11.28 11.79 12.32
CA LYS A 85 -11.17 10.56 13.12
C LYS A 85 -10.88 9.34 12.23
N ASP A 86 -11.64 9.21 11.16
CA ASP A 86 -11.44 8.17 10.14
C ASP A 86 -10.85 8.84 8.90
N ALA A 87 -9.62 8.49 8.57
CA ALA A 87 -8.87 9.21 7.56
C ALA A 87 -7.85 8.34 6.81
N TYR A 88 -7.64 8.70 5.57
CA TYR A 88 -6.46 8.40 4.77
C TYR A 88 -5.39 9.47 5.05
N LEU A 89 -4.16 9.05 5.32
CA LEU A 89 -3.02 9.94 5.41
C LEU A 89 -1.96 9.51 4.38
N ARG A 90 -1.39 10.51 3.69
CA ARG A 90 -0.22 10.31 2.84
C ARG A 90 0.94 11.14 3.40
N LEU A 91 2.00 10.46 3.79
CA LEU A 91 3.28 11.03 4.19
C LEU A 91 4.25 10.84 3.02
N SER A 92 4.82 11.90 2.49
CA SER A 92 5.81 11.83 1.41
C SER A 92 7.08 12.59 1.82
N VAL A 93 8.22 12.02 1.46
CA VAL A 93 9.54 12.63 1.64
C VAL A 93 10.26 12.58 0.30
N THR A 94 10.56 13.75 -0.28
CA THR A 94 11.42 13.83 -1.45
C THR A 94 12.84 14.17 -1.04
N ARG A 95 13.81 14.02 -1.95
CA ARG A 95 15.18 14.50 -1.67
C ARG A 95 15.25 16.02 -1.50
N GLY A 96 14.22 16.76 -1.94
CA GLY A 96 14.13 18.21 -1.84
C GLY A 96 14.52 18.95 -3.11
N VAL A 97 14.70 20.27 -2.94
CA VAL A 97 15.01 21.18 -4.05
C VAL A 97 16.51 21.21 -4.33
N SER A 98 16.87 21.10 -5.61
CA SER A 98 18.24 21.27 -6.08
C SER A 98 18.25 21.87 -7.50
N GLU A 99 19.42 22.26 -7.99
CA GLU A 99 19.60 22.50 -9.42
C GLU A 99 19.32 21.22 -10.22
N PRO A 100 18.76 21.32 -11.45
CA PRO A 100 18.52 20.18 -12.29
C PRO A 100 19.78 19.36 -12.56
N GLY A 101 19.68 18.04 -12.41
CA GLY A 101 20.78 17.09 -12.59
C GLY A 101 20.57 15.83 -11.76
N LEU A 102 21.37 14.79 -12.02
CA LEU A 102 21.26 13.52 -11.33
C LEU A 102 22.16 13.40 -10.10
N ASP A 103 23.09 14.34 -9.91
CA ASP A 103 23.93 14.38 -8.71
C ASP A 103 23.06 14.65 -7.46
N ILE A 104 23.24 13.81 -6.44
CA ILE A 104 22.50 13.90 -5.19
C ILE A 104 23.20 14.78 -4.13
N GLY A 105 24.45 15.17 -4.37
CA GLY A 105 25.27 15.94 -3.41
C GLY A 105 24.82 17.38 -3.19
N GLY A 106 24.00 17.93 -4.09
CA GLY A 106 23.53 19.34 -4.05
C GLY A 106 22.18 19.56 -3.35
N CYS A 107 21.67 18.59 -2.61
CA CYS A 107 20.33 18.67 -1.99
C CYS A 107 20.44 19.02 -0.51
N PRO A 108 20.17 20.27 -0.10
CA PRO A 108 20.41 20.70 1.27
C PRO A 108 19.42 20.14 2.29
N SER A 109 18.19 19.88 1.88
CA SER A 109 17.12 19.41 2.79
C SER A 109 16.01 18.69 2.05
N PRO A 110 15.55 17.53 2.55
CA PRO A 110 14.35 16.84 2.06
C PRO A 110 13.09 17.70 2.20
N THR A 111 12.13 17.51 1.30
CA THR A 111 10.79 18.07 1.44
C THR A 111 9.87 17.02 2.05
N LEU A 112 9.27 17.34 3.18
CA LEU A 112 8.31 16.50 3.89
C LEU A 112 6.90 17.04 3.72
N THR A 113 5.96 16.21 3.28
CA THR A 113 4.54 16.59 3.18
C THR A 113 3.65 15.55 3.83
N ILE A 114 2.58 16.00 4.54
CA ILE A 114 1.53 15.12 5.06
C ILE A 114 0.17 15.68 4.61
N ILE A 115 -0.59 14.83 3.92
CA ILE A 115 -1.97 15.08 3.52
C ILE A 115 -2.87 14.16 4.35
N ALA A 116 -3.94 14.71 4.95
CA ALA A 116 -4.98 13.93 5.62
C ALA A 116 -6.34 14.24 4.99
N LYS A 117 -7.10 13.19 4.62
CA LYS A 117 -8.46 13.30 4.08
C LYS A 117 -9.38 12.33 4.79
N GLY A 118 -10.64 12.73 5.02
CA GLY A 118 -11.67 11.82 5.54
C GLY A 118 -11.79 10.57 4.66
N PHE A 119 -11.77 9.42 5.30
CA PHE A 119 -11.92 8.12 4.64
C PHE A 119 -12.47 7.10 5.64
N SER A 120 -13.73 6.75 5.49
CA SER A 120 -14.43 5.78 6.35
C SER A 120 -14.32 4.33 5.86
N GLY A 121 -13.58 4.08 4.79
CA GLY A 121 -13.44 2.77 4.15
C GLY A 121 -14.16 2.71 2.80
N TYR A 122 -13.96 1.62 2.09
CA TYR A 122 -14.75 1.30 0.90
C TYR A 122 -16.17 0.86 1.32
N PRO A 123 -17.18 0.98 0.43
CA PRO A 123 -18.53 0.49 0.71
C PRO A 123 -18.53 -0.99 1.09
N ASP A 124 -19.32 -1.37 2.10
CA ASP A 124 -19.42 -2.77 2.54
C ASP A 124 -19.90 -3.71 1.43
N SER A 125 -20.65 -3.20 0.45
CA SER A 125 -21.03 -3.96 -0.74
C SER A 125 -19.83 -4.54 -1.50
N LEU A 126 -18.70 -3.84 -1.56
CA LEU A 126 -17.48 -4.36 -2.20
C LEU A 126 -16.87 -5.53 -1.42
N TYR A 127 -16.99 -5.55 -0.10
CA TYR A 127 -16.52 -6.68 0.71
C TYR A 127 -17.50 -7.86 0.66
N GLN A 128 -18.77 -7.59 0.37
CA GLN A 128 -19.83 -8.61 0.23
C GLN A 128 -19.85 -9.26 -1.15
N SER A 129 -19.53 -8.50 -2.21
CA SER A 129 -19.49 -9.01 -3.59
C SER A 129 -18.09 -9.39 -4.06
N GLY A 130 -17.04 -8.83 -3.43
CA GLY A 130 -15.68 -8.87 -3.92
C GLY A 130 -15.44 -7.94 -5.11
N ILE A 131 -14.18 -7.83 -5.52
CA ILE A 131 -13.75 -7.06 -6.69
C ILE A 131 -13.30 -7.99 -7.82
N HIS A 132 -13.27 -7.45 -9.04
CA HIS A 132 -12.66 -8.10 -10.20
C HIS A 132 -11.21 -7.65 -10.31
N ALA A 133 -10.30 -8.58 -10.55
CA ALA A 133 -8.90 -8.33 -10.87
C ALA A 133 -8.57 -8.78 -12.30
N ALA A 134 -7.49 -8.26 -12.85
CA ALA A 134 -6.97 -8.69 -14.13
C ALA A 134 -5.46 -8.95 -14.05
N VAL A 135 -5.02 -10.10 -14.54
CA VAL A 135 -3.60 -10.36 -14.81
C VAL A 135 -3.22 -9.52 -16.02
N VAL A 136 -2.25 -8.62 -15.86
CA VAL A 136 -1.86 -7.64 -16.87
C VAL A 136 -0.52 -7.96 -17.51
N ASN A 137 -0.24 -7.37 -18.68
CA ASN A 137 1.03 -7.55 -19.39
C ASN A 137 2.17 -6.75 -18.77
N THR A 138 1.86 -5.57 -18.19
CA THR A 138 2.85 -4.75 -17.47
C THR A 138 3.47 -5.56 -16.34
N ARG A 139 4.76 -5.85 -16.47
CA ARG A 139 5.53 -6.61 -15.47
C ARG A 139 5.92 -5.72 -14.31
N ARG A 140 6.04 -6.32 -13.13
CA ARG A 140 6.62 -5.65 -11.96
C ARG A 140 8.09 -5.33 -12.25
N ILE A 141 8.54 -4.13 -11.88
CA ILE A 141 9.94 -3.72 -12.03
C ILE A 141 10.83 -4.71 -11.28
N PRO A 142 11.85 -5.31 -11.94
CA PRO A 142 12.75 -6.24 -11.29
C PRO A 142 13.67 -5.52 -10.28
N ALA A 143 14.07 -6.22 -9.21
CA ALA A 143 14.95 -5.68 -8.18
C ALA A 143 16.32 -5.22 -8.73
N SER A 144 16.76 -5.79 -9.86
CA SER A 144 17.98 -5.37 -10.55
C SER A 144 17.87 -4.00 -11.24
N ALA A 145 16.65 -3.51 -11.50
CA ALA A 145 16.43 -2.18 -12.09
C ALA A 145 16.07 -1.14 -11.02
N LEU A 146 15.07 -1.43 -10.19
CA LEU A 146 14.67 -0.59 -9.06
C LEU A 146 14.07 -1.50 -7.99
N ASN A 147 14.64 -1.50 -6.80
CA ASN A 147 14.19 -2.39 -5.72
C ASN A 147 12.70 -2.18 -5.37
N PRO A 148 11.82 -3.17 -5.62
CA PRO A 148 10.37 -3.04 -5.37
C PRO A 148 10.01 -2.96 -3.88
N ALA A 149 10.92 -3.35 -2.99
CA ALA A 149 10.75 -3.19 -1.54
C ALA A 149 10.80 -1.72 -1.10
N VAL A 150 11.39 -0.84 -1.91
CA VAL A 150 11.39 0.61 -1.70
C VAL A 150 10.05 1.19 -2.11
N LYS A 151 9.32 1.79 -1.16
CA LYS A 151 8.06 2.47 -1.44
C LYS A 151 8.33 3.87 -2.00
N SER A 152 8.86 3.90 -3.25
CA SER A 152 9.30 5.13 -3.93
C SER A 152 8.15 5.88 -4.60
N LEU A 153 8.39 7.15 -4.95
CA LEU A 153 7.49 7.98 -5.75
C LEU A 153 7.47 7.58 -7.24
N ASN A 154 8.32 6.67 -7.69
CA ASN A 154 8.37 6.15 -9.06
C ASN A 154 7.21 5.18 -9.32
N PHE A 155 6.00 5.71 -9.41
CA PHE A 155 4.77 4.92 -9.44
C PHE A 155 4.22 4.66 -10.85
N LEU A 156 4.98 5.03 -11.90
CA LEU A 156 4.51 4.93 -13.29
C LEU A 156 4.25 3.47 -13.70
N ASN A 157 5.08 2.52 -13.27
CA ASN A 157 4.85 1.09 -13.52
C ASN A 157 3.47 0.63 -12.99
N ASN A 158 3.13 1.02 -11.76
CA ASN A 158 1.84 0.70 -11.15
C ASN A 158 0.67 1.40 -11.87
N ILE A 159 0.87 2.65 -12.32
CA ILE A 159 -0.13 3.41 -13.10
C ILE A 159 -0.41 2.71 -14.44
N MET A 160 0.63 2.27 -15.16
CA MET A 160 0.47 1.55 -16.43
C MET A 160 -0.28 0.23 -16.24
N ALA A 161 0.06 -0.55 -15.23
CA ALA A 161 -0.67 -1.76 -14.87
C ALA A 161 -2.15 -1.45 -14.55
N ARG A 162 -2.42 -0.35 -13.83
CA ARG A 162 -3.79 0.09 -13.51
C ARG A 162 -4.57 0.48 -14.77
N VAL A 163 -3.95 1.15 -15.73
CA VAL A 163 -4.57 1.49 -17.02
C VAL A 163 -5.00 0.23 -17.77
N GLU A 164 -4.14 -0.82 -17.79
CA GLU A 164 -4.51 -2.10 -18.41
C GLU A 164 -5.71 -2.74 -17.69
N ALA A 165 -5.68 -2.84 -16.36
CA ALA A 165 -6.79 -3.39 -15.58
C ALA A 165 -8.10 -2.64 -15.83
N THR A 166 -8.05 -1.30 -15.88
CA THR A 166 -9.23 -0.46 -16.15
C THR A 166 -9.82 -0.75 -17.54
N ARG A 167 -8.98 -0.97 -18.57
CA ARG A 167 -9.44 -1.36 -19.92
C ARG A 167 -10.09 -2.74 -19.95
N LEU A 168 -9.74 -3.60 -19.00
CA LEU A 168 -10.33 -4.93 -18.80
C LEU A 168 -11.51 -4.92 -17.81
N ASN A 169 -12.02 -3.74 -17.43
CA ASN A 169 -13.09 -3.54 -16.45
C ASN A 169 -12.78 -4.17 -15.07
N ALA A 170 -11.49 -4.24 -14.70
CA ALA A 170 -11.04 -4.75 -13.42
C ALA A 170 -10.71 -3.62 -12.45
N ALA A 171 -11.07 -3.83 -11.19
CA ALA A 171 -10.82 -2.89 -10.09
C ALA A 171 -9.38 -2.96 -9.58
N GLU A 172 -8.64 -4.05 -9.83
CA GLU A 172 -7.24 -4.19 -9.48
C GLU A 172 -6.48 -4.95 -10.57
N ALA A 173 -5.19 -4.65 -10.76
CA ALA A 173 -4.31 -5.45 -11.59
C ALA A 173 -3.58 -6.50 -10.75
N VAL A 174 -3.27 -7.63 -11.35
CA VAL A 174 -2.30 -8.58 -10.84
C VAL A 174 -1.08 -8.53 -11.75
N MET A 175 0.02 -7.99 -11.25
CA MET A 175 1.28 -7.92 -11.98
C MET A 175 2.07 -9.21 -11.76
N LEU A 176 2.74 -9.66 -12.83
CA LEU A 176 3.69 -10.75 -12.76
C LEU A 176 5.13 -10.18 -12.73
N ASN A 177 6.04 -10.92 -12.12
CA ASN A 177 7.46 -10.59 -12.21
C ASN A 177 8.06 -11.01 -13.58
N MET A 178 9.35 -10.83 -13.78
CA MET A 178 10.01 -11.12 -15.06
C MET A 178 10.07 -12.62 -15.36
N GLU A 179 10.03 -13.48 -14.34
CA GLU A 179 9.99 -14.94 -14.45
C GLU A 179 8.57 -15.48 -14.71
N GLY A 180 7.55 -14.62 -14.70
CA GLY A 180 6.15 -15.00 -14.93
C GLY A 180 5.39 -15.42 -13.68
N TYR A 181 6.00 -15.36 -12.50
CA TYR A 181 5.29 -15.60 -11.25
C TYR A 181 4.42 -14.40 -10.85
N VAL A 182 3.34 -14.68 -10.15
CA VAL A 182 2.50 -13.65 -9.53
C VAL A 182 3.36 -12.84 -8.54
N ALA A 183 3.31 -11.52 -8.68
CA ALA A 183 3.97 -10.59 -7.78
C ALA A 183 2.96 -9.93 -6.83
N GLU A 184 2.36 -8.83 -7.23
CA GLU A 184 1.44 -8.06 -6.39
C GLU A 184 0.43 -7.26 -7.24
N GLY A 185 -0.52 -6.60 -6.59
CA GLY A 185 -1.40 -5.64 -7.25
C GLY A 185 -0.74 -4.28 -7.49
N THR A 186 -1.51 -3.31 -8.04
CA THR A 186 -0.99 -1.95 -8.25
C THR A 186 -0.77 -1.18 -6.94
N VAL A 187 -1.55 -1.49 -5.92
CA VAL A 187 -1.48 -0.85 -4.58
C VAL A 187 -1.68 -1.86 -3.46
N SER A 188 -1.56 -3.16 -3.75
CA SER A 188 -1.95 -4.25 -2.83
C SER A 188 -1.05 -5.47 -2.98
N ASN A 189 -0.93 -6.26 -1.92
CA ASN A 189 -0.39 -7.63 -2.00
C ASN A 189 -1.55 -8.61 -2.25
N ILE A 190 -1.24 -9.76 -2.85
CA ILE A 190 -2.23 -10.77 -3.22
C ILE A 190 -2.03 -12.06 -2.42
N PHE A 191 -3.14 -12.71 -2.09
CA PHE A 191 -3.22 -14.01 -1.45
C PHE A 191 -4.20 -14.90 -2.21
N MET A 192 -3.92 -16.18 -2.27
CA MET A 192 -4.84 -17.20 -2.74
C MET A 192 -5.03 -18.28 -1.69
N VAL A 193 -6.16 -18.95 -1.71
CA VAL A 193 -6.49 -20.09 -0.87
C VAL A 193 -6.77 -21.28 -1.75
N LYS A 194 -6.15 -22.40 -1.43
CA LYS A 194 -6.42 -23.70 -2.08
C LYS A 194 -6.36 -24.81 -1.06
N ASP A 195 -7.42 -25.61 -0.99
CA ASP A 195 -7.53 -26.76 -0.06
C ASP A 195 -7.19 -26.37 1.40
N GLY A 196 -7.64 -25.17 1.82
CA GLY A 196 -7.39 -24.63 3.17
C GLY A 196 -5.98 -24.07 3.41
N LEU A 197 -5.06 -24.16 2.45
CA LEU A 197 -3.73 -23.54 2.50
C LEU A 197 -3.77 -22.15 1.88
N VAL A 198 -3.28 -21.15 2.62
CA VAL A 198 -3.11 -19.78 2.12
C VAL A 198 -1.72 -19.62 1.52
N LYS A 199 -1.63 -19.12 0.29
CA LYS A 199 -0.37 -18.79 -0.37
C LYS A 199 -0.31 -17.28 -0.66
N THR A 200 0.88 -16.70 -0.51
CA THR A 200 1.18 -15.33 -0.96
C THR A 200 2.58 -15.30 -1.56
N PRO A 201 2.85 -14.47 -2.58
CA PRO A 201 4.19 -14.36 -3.14
C PRO A 201 5.22 -13.98 -2.06
N PRO A 202 6.44 -14.57 -2.10
CA PRO A 202 7.54 -14.18 -1.22
C PRO A 202 8.11 -12.82 -1.62
N LEU A 203 8.85 -12.17 -0.74
CA LEU A 203 9.49 -10.88 -1.04
C LEU A 203 10.45 -10.97 -2.25
N SER A 204 11.06 -12.13 -2.47
CA SER A 204 11.92 -12.42 -3.63
C SER A 204 11.17 -12.38 -4.97
N ALA A 205 9.83 -12.44 -4.98
CA ALA A 205 9.04 -12.25 -6.19
C ALA A 205 9.04 -10.80 -6.70
N GLY A 206 9.66 -9.86 -5.97
CA GLY A 206 9.73 -8.45 -6.33
C GLY A 206 8.51 -7.66 -5.89
N ILE A 207 8.05 -7.88 -4.67
CA ILE A 207 6.90 -7.22 -4.07
C ILE A 207 7.30 -6.26 -2.95
N LEU A 208 6.39 -5.34 -2.63
CA LEU A 208 6.49 -4.55 -1.42
C LEU A 208 6.19 -5.41 -0.20
N ASN A 209 6.98 -5.27 0.87
CA ASN A 209 6.63 -5.83 2.18
C ASN A 209 5.48 -5.02 2.79
N GLY A 210 4.24 -5.43 2.51
CA GLY A 210 3.04 -4.72 2.95
C GLY A 210 2.81 -4.85 4.45
N VAL A 211 2.58 -3.74 5.17
CA VAL A 211 2.21 -3.76 6.61
C VAL A 211 0.94 -4.59 6.80
N THR A 212 -0.10 -4.36 5.99
CA THR A 212 -1.33 -5.16 6.05
C THR A 212 -1.08 -6.63 5.70
N ARG A 213 -0.18 -6.91 4.73
CA ARG A 213 0.22 -8.29 4.39
C ARG A 213 0.83 -9.00 5.60
N SER A 214 1.76 -8.36 6.30
CA SER A 214 2.41 -8.93 7.49
C SER A 214 1.39 -9.21 8.59
N ILE A 215 0.50 -8.26 8.88
CA ILE A 215 -0.59 -8.43 9.86
C ILE A 215 -1.48 -9.62 9.50
N VAL A 216 -1.84 -9.78 8.23
CA VAL A 216 -2.69 -10.90 7.77
C VAL A 216 -1.97 -12.24 7.93
N ILE A 217 -0.67 -12.31 7.61
CA ILE A 217 0.14 -13.53 7.84
C ILE A 217 0.16 -13.89 9.33
N ASP A 218 0.35 -12.90 10.20
CA ASP A 218 0.37 -13.12 11.64
C ASP A 218 -1.01 -13.58 12.17
N LEU A 219 -2.10 -12.94 11.73
CA LEU A 219 -3.47 -13.36 12.05
C LEU A 219 -3.76 -14.80 11.61
N LEU A 220 -3.30 -15.19 10.42
CA LEU A 220 -3.45 -16.57 9.94
C LEU A 220 -2.74 -17.56 10.87
N LYS A 221 -1.47 -17.29 11.21
CA LYS A 221 -0.66 -18.12 12.11
C LYS A 221 -1.28 -18.22 13.51
N GLU A 222 -1.69 -17.10 14.09
CA GLU A 222 -2.33 -17.04 15.41
C GLU A 222 -3.63 -17.84 15.49
N ASN A 223 -4.35 -17.97 14.36
CA ASN A 223 -5.60 -18.75 14.29
C ASN A 223 -5.40 -20.18 13.76
N GLY A 224 -4.16 -20.67 13.66
CA GLY A 224 -3.85 -22.04 13.24
C GLY A 224 -4.14 -22.32 11.76
N ILE A 225 -4.22 -21.26 10.91
CA ILE A 225 -4.47 -21.40 9.48
C ILE A 225 -3.12 -21.50 8.76
N PRO A 226 -2.87 -22.56 7.98
CA PRO A 226 -1.61 -22.72 7.28
C PRO A 226 -1.43 -21.63 6.24
N VAL A 227 -0.30 -20.92 6.32
CA VAL A 227 0.09 -19.88 5.37
C VAL A 227 1.54 -20.04 4.97
N ILE A 228 1.81 -19.95 3.66
CA ILE A 228 3.15 -20.05 3.11
C ILE A 228 3.45 -18.89 2.17
N GLU A 229 4.67 -18.41 2.22
CA GLU A 229 5.24 -17.46 1.27
C GLU A 229 5.94 -18.23 0.16
N GLN A 230 5.25 -18.43 -0.97
CA GLN A 230 5.73 -19.27 -2.07
C GLN A 230 5.37 -18.60 -3.41
N ALA A 231 6.32 -18.64 -4.35
CA ALA A 231 6.05 -18.24 -5.74
C ALA A 231 5.06 -19.21 -6.40
N PHE A 232 4.15 -18.67 -7.19
CA PHE A 232 3.17 -19.43 -7.95
C PHE A 232 2.86 -18.73 -9.29
N TYR A 233 2.40 -19.52 -10.26
CA TYR A 233 2.02 -19.02 -11.56
C TYR A 233 0.57 -18.50 -11.58
N PRO A 234 0.22 -17.59 -12.53
CA PRO A 234 -1.14 -17.03 -12.60
C PRO A 234 -2.22 -18.09 -12.83
N ASP A 235 -1.91 -19.25 -13.41
CA ASP A 235 -2.86 -20.34 -13.62
C ASP A 235 -3.39 -20.91 -12.31
N GLU A 236 -2.61 -20.85 -11.24
CA GLU A 236 -3.07 -21.28 -9.90
C GLU A 236 -4.19 -20.39 -9.35
N LEU A 237 -4.24 -19.12 -9.75
CA LEU A 237 -5.32 -18.20 -9.35
C LEU A 237 -6.70 -18.62 -9.91
N TYR A 238 -6.73 -19.21 -11.12
CA TYR A 238 -7.98 -19.66 -11.74
C TYR A 238 -8.54 -20.94 -11.10
N THR A 239 -7.68 -21.69 -10.40
CA THR A 239 -8.08 -22.92 -9.68
C THR A 239 -8.18 -22.72 -8.17
N ALA A 240 -7.93 -21.50 -7.69
CA ALA A 240 -8.03 -21.15 -6.28
C ALA A 240 -9.49 -21.25 -5.78
N ASP A 241 -9.65 -21.63 -4.50
CA ASP A 241 -10.95 -21.65 -3.84
C ASP A 241 -11.38 -20.25 -3.43
N GLU A 242 -10.39 -19.41 -3.01
CA GLU A 242 -10.57 -18.02 -2.66
C GLU A 242 -9.34 -17.20 -3.11
N CYS A 243 -9.55 -15.91 -3.38
CA CYS A 243 -8.49 -14.96 -3.61
C CYS A 243 -8.83 -13.63 -2.93
N PHE A 244 -7.85 -12.95 -2.38
CA PHE A 244 -8.02 -11.62 -1.79
C PHE A 244 -6.76 -10.78 -1.92
N VAL A 245 -6.93 -9.48 -1.85
CA VAL A 245 -5.82 -8.52 -1.84
C VAL A 245 -5.81 -7.73 -0.53
N THR A 246 -4.62 -7.27 -0.13
CA THR A 246 -4.44 -6.52 1.12
C THR A 246 -3.71 -5.22 0.88
N SER A 247 -4.19 -4.15 1.47
CA SER A 247 -3.49 -2.88 1.58
C SER A 247 -4.05 -2.05 2.73
N THR A 248 -3.39 -0.99 3.09
CA THR A 248 -3.83 -0.06 4.14
C THR A 248 -5.27 0.43 3.95
N LEU A 249 -5.70 0.63 2.69
CA LEU A 249 -7.04 1.13 2.39
C LEU A 249 -8.04 0.01 2.05
N TYR A 250 -7.58 -1.06 1.38
CA TYR A 250 -8.42 -2.21 1.06
C TYR A 250 -8.70 -3.10 2.27
N GLU A 251 -7.91 -2.99 3.34
CA GLU A 251 -7.95 -3.99 4.43
C GLU A 251 -7.68 -5.39 3.85
N VAL A 252 -8.65 -6.28 3.91
CA VAL A 252 -8.68 -7.59 3.25
C VAL A 252 -9.84 -7.57 2.26
N MET A 253 -9.55 -7.33 0.98
CA MET A 253 -10.54 -7.17 -0.06
C MET A 253 -10.68 -8.47 -0.88
N PRO A 254 -11.86 -9.13 -0.88
CA PRO A 254 -12.06 -10.33 -1.67
C PRO A 254 -11.90 -10.05 -3.17
N VAL A 255 -11.27 -10.98 -3.90
CA VAL A 255 -11.22 -11.00 -5.36
C VAL A 255 -12.05 -12.19 -5.84
N THR A 256 -13.16 -11.91 -6.51
CA THR A 256 -14.13 -12.93 -6.91
C THR A 256 -14.09 -13.30 -8.38
N PHE A 257 -13.43 -12.46 -9.21
CA PHE A 257 -13.19 -12.75 -10.62
C PHE A 257 -11.78 -12.32 -11.02
N ILE A 258 -11.12 -13.12 -11.87
CA ILE A 258 -9.82 -12.81 -12.47
C ILE A 258 -9.94 -13.04 -13.98
N ASN A 259 -9.65 -12.01 -14.79
CA ASN A 259 -9.81 -12.01 -16.25
C ASN A 259 -11.21 -12.52 -16.71
N GLY A 260 -12.26 -12.19 -15.95
CA GLY A 260 -13.62 -12.63 -16.22
C GLY A 260 -13.95 -14.06 -15.78
N SER A 261 -12.98 -14.84 -15.33
CA SER A 261 -13.18 -16.17 -14.75
C SER A 261 -13.49 -16.07 -13.26
N ALA A 262 -14.50 -16.79 -12.77
CA ALA A 262 -14.82 -16.84 -11.36
C ALA A 262 -13.70 -17.51 -10.56
N VAL A 263 -13.37 -16.95 -9.40
CA VAL A 263 -12.53 -17.59 -8.39
C VAL A 263 -13.45 -18.40 -7.47
N GLY A 264 -13.20 -19.69 -7.34
CA GLY A 264 -14.06 -20.59 -6.57
C GLY A 264 -15.53 -20.51 -7.00
N SER A 265 -16.40 -20.08 -6.10
CA SER A 265 -17.84 -19.91 -6.38
C SER A 265 -18.22 -18.58 -7.04
N GLY A 266 -17.27 -17.68 -7.31
CA GLY A 266 -17.53 -16.31 -7.75
C GLY A 266 -18.07 -15.39 -6.64
N GLN A 267 -17.96 -15.82 -5.38
CA GLN A 267 -18.38 -15.08 -4.19
C GLN A 267 -17.22 -15.04 -3.18
N PRO A 268 -17.19 -14.04 -2.27
CA PRO A 268 -16.18 -13.99 -1.21
C PRO A 268 -16.19 -15.27 -0.37
N GLY A 269 -15.01 -15.89 -0.23
CA GLY A 269 -14.87 -17.13 0.50
C GLY A 269 -14.93 -16.94 2.02
N LYS A 270 -15.24 -18.03 2.74
CA LYS A 270 -15.40 -18.03 4.21
C LYS A 270 -14.12 -17.64 4.95
N LEU A 271 -12.98 -18.10 4.46
CA LEU A 271 -11.70 -17.80 5.07
C LEU A 271 -11.33 -16.33 4.89
N THR A 272 -11.51 -15.78 3.70
CA THR A 272 -11.32 -14.35 3.43
C THR A 272 -12.21 -13.48 4.33
N GLN A 273 -13.50 -13.84 4.48
CA GLN A 273 -14.41 -13.11 5.37
C GLN A 273 -13.99 -13.20 6.84
N MET A 274 -13.52 -14.38 7.28
CA MET A 274 -13.02 -14.57 8.64
C MET A 274 -11.79 -13.67 8.91
N ILE A 275 -10.81 -13.64 7.99
CA ILE A 275 -9.62 -12.80 8.12
C ILE A 275 -9.99 -11.32 8.15
N LEU A 276 -10.91 -10.88 7.28
CA LEU A 276 -11.42 -9.50 7.27
C LEU A 276 -12.03 -9.15 8.63
N ASN A 277 -12.83 -10.03 9.20
CA ASN A 277 -13.44 -9.82 10.52
C ASN A 277 -12.39 -9.75 11.64
N LEU A 278 -11.37 -10.61 11.62
CA LEU A 278 -10.24 -10.56 12.57
C LEU A 278 -9.48 -9.23 12.43
N PHE A 279 -9.15 -8.84 11.20
CA PHE A 279 -8.48 -7.57 10.93
C PHE A 279 -9.29 -6.37 11.44
N ARG A 280 -10.60 -6.35 11.18
CA ARG A 280 -11.48 -5.26 11.64
C ARG A 280 -11.65 -5.22 13.16
N ARG A 281 -11.50 -6.36 13.87
CA ARG A 281 -11.44 -6.35 15.35
C ARG A 281 -10.18 -5.64 15.85
N LEU A 282 -9.02 -5.84 15.20
CA LEU A 282 -7.79 -5.12 15.56
C LEU A 282 -7.93 -3.61 15.34
N THR A 283 -8.49 -3.18 14.20
CA THR A 283 -8.68 -1.75 13.90
C THR A 283 -9.68 -1.08 14.83
N ALA A 284 -10.64 -1.82 15.39
CA ALA A 284 -11.59 -1.35 16.39
C ALA A 284 -11.01 -1.32 17.83
N GLY A 285 -9.73 -1.66 18.02
CA GLY A 285 -9.10 -1.74 19.34
C GLY A 285 -9.57 -2.91 20.20
N LYS A 286 -10.25 -3.92 19.61
CA LYS A 286 -10.68 -5.13 20.29
C LYS A 286 -9.62 -6.20 20.07
N LYS A 287 -8.92 -6.63 21.14
CA LYS A 287 -8.01 -7.77 21.07
C LYS A 287 -8.76 -9.00 20.55
N SER A 288 -8.16 -9.74 19.62
CA SER A 288 -8.59 -11.10 19.29
C SER A 288 -8.41 -11.96 20.53
N TYR A 289 -9.49 -12.48 21.09
CA TYR A 289 -9.48 -13.53 22.10
C TYR A 289 -9.59 -14.87 21.39
#